data_92594b04f953a411887ec67a54c03357
#
_entry.id   92594b04f953a411887ec67a54c03357
#
_cell.length_a   1.000
_cell.length_b   1.000
_cell.length_c   1.000
_cell.angle_alpha   90.00
_cell.angle_beta   90.00
_cell.angle_gamma   90.00
#
_symmetry.space_group_name_H-M   'P 1'
#
loop_
_entity.id
_entity.type
_entity.pdbx_description
1 polymer ?
#
loop_
_entity_poly.entity_id
_entity_poly.type
_entity_poly.pdbx_seq_one_letter_code
_entity_poly.pdbx_strand_id
1 'polypeptide(L)'
;MKNELKQELTRRLCVCNNGGLVLVMYDIYFGFSDDVKNALVSEDREALRKGVSDVQAALDELMGALDFKYPLAGQLYPLYSYCKRLFSTVLYSLDVSVVDEADVIMKKTQKQL
;
A
#
# COMPACT_ATOMS: atom_id res chain seq x y z
N MET A 1 10.04 -3.03 24.91
CA MET A 1 9.06 -1.95 24.75
C MET A 1 8.63 -1.76 23.32
N LYS A 2 9.54 -1.49 22.42
CA LYS A 2 9.17 -1.32 21.01
C LYS A 2 8.55 -2.59 20.40
N ASN A 3 9.01 -3.76 20.82
CA ASN A 3 8.47 -5.02 20.32
C ASN A 3 7.05 -5.27 20.82
N GLU A 4 6.76 -4.91 22.08
CA GLU A 4 5.43 -5.07 22.64
C GLU A 4 4.41 -4.16 21.96
N LEU A 5 4.79 -2.89 21.71
CA LEU A 5 3.94 -1.96 21.00
C LEU A 5 3.70 -2.43 19.56
N LYS A 6 4.76 -2.90 18.90
CA LYS A 6 4.65 -3.42 17.54
C LYS A 6 3.75 -4.65 17.49
N GLN A 7 3.84 -5.56 18.47
CA GLN A 7 2.98 -6.73 18.54
C GLN A 7 1.53 -6.34 18.75
N GLU A 8 1.28 -5.37 19.61
CA GLU A 8 -0.08 -4.87 19.86
C GLU A 8 -0.68 -4.25 18.60
N LEU A 9 0.10 -3.43 17.90
CA LEU A 9 -0.35 -2.82 16.65
C LEU A 9 -0.59 -3.89 15.58
N THR A 10 0.30 -4.87 15.48
CA THR A 10 0.13 -6.00 14.56
C THR A 10 -1.15 -6.76 14.86
N ARG A 11 -1.44 -7.00 16.13
CA ARG A 11 -2.65 -7.71 16.55
C ARG A 11 -3.90 -6.93 16.13
N ARG A 12 -3.92 -5.61 16.35
CA ARG A 12 -5.03 -4.76 15.93
C ARG A 12 -5.23 -4.79 14.43
N LEU A 13 -4.13 -4.77 13.70
CA LEU A 13 -4.15 -4.87 12.24
C LEU A 13 -4.74 -6.19 11.79
N CYS A 14 -4.31 -7.29 12.41
CA CYS A 14 -4.81 -8.62 12.10
C CYS A 14 -6.31 -8.72 12.32
N VAL A 15 -6.81 -8.13 13.40
CA VAL A 15 -8.24 -8.09 13.70
C VAL A 15 -8.98 -7.30 12.62
N CYS A 16 -8.41 -6.16 12.21
CA CYS A 16 -9.03 -5.28 11.23
C CYS A 16 -8.90 -5.80 9.79
N ASN A 17 -7.79 -6.47 9.48
CA ASN A 17 -7.43 -6.92 8.14
C ASN A 17 -7.48 -8.44 7.97
N ASN A 18 -8.23 -9.11 8.79
CA ASN A 18 -8.60 -10.51 8.58
C ASN A 18 -7.41 -11.43 8.33
N GLY A 19 -6.49 -11.52 9.29
CA GLY A 19 -5.56 -12.63 9.23
C GLY A 19 -4.08 -12.36 9.26
N GLY A 20 -3.63 -11.25 9.59
CA GLY A 20 -2.24 -11.11 9.97
C GLY A 20 -1.20 -11.12 8.85
N LEU A 21 -1.61 -11.26 7.61
CA LEU A 21 -0.69 -11.15 6.48
C LEU A 21 -0.46 -9.70 6.06
N VAL A 22 -1.11 -8.78 6.75
CA VAL A 22 -1.10 -7.36 6.35
C VAL A 22 0.30 -6.75 6.39
N LEU A 23 1.13 -7.12 7.36
CA LEU A 23 2.51 -6.61 7.40
C LEU A 23 3.32 -7.07 6.19
N VAL A 24 3.13 -8.31 5.80
CA VAL A 24 3.75 -8.86 4.59
C VAL A 24 3.24 -8.11 3.37
N MET A 25 1.94 -7.81 3.33
CA MET A 25 1.35 -7.07 2.21
C MET A 25 1.92 -5.65 2.11
N TYR A 26 2.19 -4.98 3.24
CA TYR A 26 2.85 -3.68 3.21
C TYR A 26 4.27 -3.79 2.65
N ASP A 27 5.02 -4.80 3.04
CA ASP A 27 6.36 -5.02 2.50
C ASP A 27 6.31 -5.27 0.99
N ILE A 28 5.36 -6.09 0.54
CA ILE A 28 5.14 -6.35 -0.89
C ILE A 28 4.78 -5.06 -1.62
N TYR A 29 3.87 -4.26 -1.05
CA TYR A 29 3.50 -2.97 -1.63
C TYR A 29 4.73 -2.08 -1.84
N PHE A 30 5.57 -1.92 -0.79
CA PHE A 30 6.74 -1.05 -0.89
C PHE A 30 7.76 -1.59 -1.90
N GLY A 31 7.91 -2.90 -2.01
CA GLY A 31 8.76 -3.51 -3.02
C GLY A 31 8.28 -3.18 -4.44
N PHE A 32 6.99 -3.31 -4.70
CA PHE A 32 6.42 -2.97 -6.00
C PHE A 32 6.46 -1.47 -6.28
N SER A 33 6.27 -0.64 -5.25
CA SER A 33 6.40 0.81 -5.38
C SER A 33 7.82 1.19 -5.81
N ASP A 34 8.84 0.54 -5.23
CA ASP A 34 10.23 0.76 -5.63
C ASP A 34 10.47 0.35 -7.08
N ASP A 35 9.86 -0.75 -7.53
CA ASP A 35 9.92 -1.18 -8.93
C ASP A 35 9.35 -0.11 -9.87
N VAL A 36 8.23 0.53 -9.48
CA VAL A 36 7.64 1.62 -10.24
C VAL A 36 8.61 2.80 -10.33
N LYS A 37 9.22 3.18 -9.21
CA LYS A 37 10.20 4.28 -9.20
C LYS A 37 11.39 3.97 -10.09
N ASN A 38 11.91 2.75 -10.04
CA ASN A 38 13.03 2.32 -10.87
C ASN A 38 12.66 2.34 -12.34
N ALA A 39 11.45 1.91 -12.69
CA ALA A 39 10.97 1.95 -14.07
C ALA A 39 10.84 3.38 -14.58
N LEU A 40 10.44 4.33 -13.73
CA LEU A 40 10.38 5.74 -14.10
C LEU A 40 11.78 6.31 -14.37
N VAL A 41 12.76 5.96 -13.53
CA VAL A 41 14.14 6.43 -13.70
C VAL A 41 14.76 5.84 -14.98
N SER A 42 14.51 4.57 -15.25
CA SER A 42 15.06 3.90 -16.43
C SER A 42 14.26 4.13 -17.70
N GLU A 43 13.12 4.81 -17.59
CA GLU A 43 12.22 5.08 -18.73
C GLU A 43 11.74 3.80 -19.41
N ASP A 44 11.56 2.72 -18.63
CA ASP A 44 11.09 1.43 -19.12
C ASP A 44 9.58 1.34 -18.97
N ARG A 45 8.87 1.52 -20.08
CA ARG A 45 7.41 1.56 -20.07
C ARG A 45 6.77 0.22 -19.74
N GLU A 46 7.35 -0.88 -20.17
CA GLU A 46 6.83 -2.22 -19.83
C GLU A 46 6.98 -2.50 -18.35
N ALA A 47 8.16 -2.21 -17.80
CA ALA A 47 8.41 -2.36 -16.37
C ALA A 47 7.48 -1.47 -15.56
N LEU A 48 7.20 -0.26 -16.04
CA LEU A 48 6.28 0.67 -15.39
C LEU A 48 4.86 0.11 -15.32
N ARG A 49 4.34 -0.39 -16.43
CA ARG A 49 3.01 -0.99 -16.47
C ARG A 49 2.90 -2.18 -15.54
N LYS A 50 3.92 -3.04 -15.56
CA LYS A 50 3.95 -4.21 -14.68
C LYS A 50 3.99 -3.79 -13.22
N GLY A 51 4.86 -2.84 -12.87
CA GLY A 51 4.99 -2.36 -11.49
C GLY A 51 3.70 -1.73 -10.99
N VAL A 52 3.04 -0.91 -11.79
CA VAL A 52 1.75 -0.31 -11.42
C VAL A 52 0.69 -1.38 -11.23
N SER A 53 0.61 -2.35 -12.13
CA SER A 53 -0.34 -3.45 -12.01
C SER A 53 -0.10 -4.25 -10.72
N ASP A 54 1.16 -4.52 -10.40
CA ASP A 54 1.53 -5.26 -9.19
C ASP A 54 1.16 -4.49 -7.92
N VAL A 55 1.42 -3.17 -7.89
CA VAL A 55 1.03 -2.32 -6.76
C VAL A 55 -0.48 -2.31 -6.59
N GLN A 56 -1.22 -2.16 -7.67
CA GLN A 56 -2.68 -2.13 -7.61
C GLN A 56 -3.24 -3.47 -7.13
N ALA A 57 -2.64 -4.57 -7.54
CA ALA A 57 -3.03 -5.89 -7.05
C ALA A 57 -2.77 -6.02 -5.54
N ALA A 58 -1.64 -5.52 -5.06
CA ALA A 58 -1.35 -5.53 -3.63
C ALA A 58 -2.36 -4.68 -2.84
N LEU A 59 -2.72 -3.51 -3.36
CA LEU A 59 -3.73 -2.67 -2.72
C LEU A 59 -5.12 -3.32 -2.74
N ASP A 60 -5.47 -4.00 -3.82
CA ASP A 60 -6.73 -4.76 -3.89
C ASP A 60 -6.77 -5.87 -2.84
N GLU A 61 -5.66 -6.57 -2.62
CA GLU A 61 -5.55 -7.58 -1.58
C GLU A 61 -5.76 -6.97 -0.19
N LEU A 62 -5.14 -5.82 0.07
CA LEU A 62 -5.33 -5.11 1.34
C LEU A 62 -6.78 -4.68 1.52
N MET A 63 -7.42 -4.15 0.48
CA MET A 63 -8.83 -3.75 0.55
C MET A 63 -9.74 -4.96 0.78
N GLY A 64 -9.46 -6.07 0.09
CA GLY A 64 -10.25 -7.28 0.22
C GLY A 64 -10.13 -7.96 1.57
N ALA A 65 -9.03 -7.71 2.28
CA ALA A 65 -8.79 -8.29 3.60
C ALA A 65 -9.43 -7.51 4.74
N LEU A 66 -9.98 -6.32 4.48
CA LEU A 66 -10.57 -5.49 5.52
C LEU A 66 -11.85 -6.11 6.09
N ASP A 67 -11.96 -6.09 7.42
CA ASP A 67 -13.18 -6.49 8.13
C ASP A 67 -13.91 -5.24 8.61
N PHE A 68 -15.00 -4.90 7.93
CA PHE A 68 -15.74 -3.67 8.21
C PHE A 68 -16.53 -3.67 9.50
N LYS A 69 -16.47 -4.75 10.29
CA LYS A 69 -16.95 -4.73 11.66
C LYS A 69 -16.15 -3.76 12.52
N TYR A 70 -14.93 -3.44 12.12
CA TYR A 70 -14.04 -2.56 12.87
C TYR A 70 -13.96 -1.18 12.21
N PRO A 71 -14.10 -0.10 13.00
CA PRO A 71 -14.09 1.27 12.44
C PRO A 71 -12.81 1.59 11.65
N LEU A 72 -11.68 1.03 12.05
CA LEU A 72 -10.41 1.25 11.36
C LEU A 72 -10.47 0.82 9.89
N ALA A 73 -11.18 -0.26 9.59
CA ALA A 73 -11.34 -0.73 8.20
C ALA A 73 -12.00 0.34 7.33
N GLY A 74 -13.01 1.01 7.85
CA GLY A 74 -13.69 2.10 7.14
C GLY A 74 -12.80 3.30 6.90
N GLN A 75 -11.78 3.50 7.74
CA GLN A 75 -10.80 4.57 7.56
C GLN A 75 -9.71 4.19 6.57
N LEU A 76 -9.33 2.92 6.54
CA LEU A 76 -8.26 2.44 5.67
C LEU A 76 -8.69 2.28 4.21
N TYR A 77 -9.90 1.81 3.99
CA TYR A 77 -10.39 1.51 2.65
C TYR A 77 -10.26 2.70 1.69
N PRO A 78 -10.75 3.90 2.04
CA PRO A 78 -10.61 5.04 1.14
C PRO A 78 -9.15 5.43 0.88
N LEU A 79 -8.26 5.24 1.85
CA LEU A 79 -6.85 5.55 1.67
C LEU A 79 -6.19 4.58 0.68
N TYR A 80 -6.48 3.29 0.79
CA TYR A 80 -5.98 2.31 -0.17
C TYR A 80 -6.53 2.58 -1.57
N SER A 81 -7.82 2.91 -1.67
CA SER A 81 -8.46 3.24 -2.94
C SER A 81 -7.83 4.48 -3.58
N TYR A 82 -7.54 5.50 -2.77
CA TYR A 82 -6.89 6.71 -3.26
C TYR A 82 -5.48 6.41 -3.78
N CYS A 83 -4.69 5.63 -3.04
CA CYS A 83 -3.36 5.22 -3.50
C CYS A 83 -3.42 4.46 -4.82
N LYS A 84 -4.40 3.58 -4.96
CA LYS A 84 -4.61 2.85 -6.21
C LYS A 84 -4.83 3.80 -7.38
N ARG A 85 -5.63 4.85 -7.18
CA ARG A 85 -5.85 5.87 -8.22
C ARG A 85 -4.59 6.67 -8.53
N LEU A 86 -3.78 6.97 -7.51
CA LEU A 86 -2.51 7.65 -7.75
C LEU A 86 -1.61 6.85 -8.69
N PHE A 87 -1.52 5.55 -8.49
CA PHE A 87 -0.71 4.70 -9.37
C PHE A 87 -1.27 4.65 -10.79
N SER A 88 -2.59 4.73 -10.97
CA SER A 88 -3.17 4.85 -12.31
C SER A 88 -2.70 6.12 -13.01
N THR A 89 -2.61 7.24 -12.28
CA THR A 89 -2.16 8.51 -12.89
C THR A 89 -0.69 8.49 -13.26
N VAL A 90 0.14 7.68 -12.59
CA VAL A 90 1.56 7.57 -12.90
C VAL A 90 1.80 7.10 -14.34
N LEU A 91 0.90 6.28 -14.88
CA LEU A 91 1.00 5.81 -16.26
C LEU A 91 0.93 6.95 -17.28
N TYR A 92 0.30 8.06 -16.92
CA TYR A 92 0.14 9.23 -17.78
C TYR A 92 1.13 10.33 -17.43
N SER A 93 1.25 10.64 -16.13
CA SER A 93 2.05 11.76 -15.65
C SER A 93 3.53 11.46 -15.68
N LEU A 94 3.92 10.20 -15.51
CA LEU A 94 5.32 9.75 -15.39
C LEU A 94 6.05 10.52 -14.28
N ASP A 95 5.33 10.93 -13.25
CA ASP A 95 5.81 11.80 -12.19
C ASP A 95 6.04 10.98 -10.92
N VAL A 96 7.30 10.89 -10.50
CA VAL A 96 7.68 10.13 -9.31
C VAL A 96 7.09 10.72 -8.03
N SER A 97 6.78 12.02 -8.01
CA SER A 97 6.17 12.62 -6.82
C SER A 97 4.81 12.05 -6.50
N VAL A 98 4.09 11.54 -7.49
CA VAL A 98 2.80 10.87 -7.29
C VAL A 98 3.01 9.54 -6.55
N VAL A 99 4.07 8.81 -6.90
CA VAL A 99 4.44 7.58 -6.19
C VAL A 99 4.82 7.91 -4.74
N ASP A 100 5.59 8.97 -4.55
CA ASP A 100 6.00 9.40 -3.21
C ASP A 100 4.79 9.78 -2.35
N GLU A 101 3.78 10.42 -2.93
CA GLU A 101 2.54 10.75 -2.23
C GLU A 101 1.85 9.48 -1.72
N ALA A 102 1.71 8.47 -2.58
CA ALA A 102 1.12 7.20 -2.19
C ALA A 102 1.94 6.52 -1.08
N ASP A 103 3.26 6.53 -1.20
CA ASP A 103 4.15 5.93 -0.20
C ASP A 103 4.02 6.62 1.16
N VAL A 104 3.90 7.95 1.18
CA VAL A 104 3.69 8.70 2.43
C VAL A 104 2.40 8.27 3.10
N ILE A 105 1.32 8.12 2.34
CA ILE A 105 0.03 7.66 2.86
C ILE A 105 0.16 6.24 3.42
N MET A 106 0.78 5.34 2.69
CA MET A 106 0.94 3.96 3.13
C MET A 106 1.81 3.84 4.37
N LYS A 107 2.87 4.65 4.48
CA LYS A 107 3.70 4.69 5.70
C LYS A 107 2.91 5.19 6.90
N LYS A 108 2.06 6.21 6.70
CA LYS A 108 1.22 6.73 7.77
C LYS A 108 0.19 5.70 8.23
N THR A 109 -0.45 4.99 7.32
CA THR A 109 -1.40 3.95 7.69
C THR A 109 -0.70 2.82 8.43
N GLN A 110 0.49 2.43 7.99
CA GLN A 110 1.28 1.41 8.66
C GLN A 110 1.62 1.81 10.10
N LYS A 111 1.94 3.08 10.35
CA LYS A 111 2.27 3.57 11.68
C LYS A 111 1.06 3.67 12.62
N GLN A 112 -0.11 3.93 12.08
CA GLN A 112 -1.34 4.05 12.88
C GLN A 112 -1.84 2.70 13.38
N LEU A 113 -1.25 1.67 12.90
CA LEU A 113 -1.65 0.32 13.20
C LEU A 113 -0.65 -0.30 14.15
#